data_2b2ab03a6133dfd0747998bd43d22cea
#
_entry.id   2b2ab03a6133dfd0747998bd43d22cea
#
_cell.length_a   1.000
_cell.length_b   1.000
_cell.length_c   1.000
_cell.angle_alpha   90.00
_cell.angle_beta   90.00
_cell.angle_gamma   90.00
#
_symmetry.space_group_name_H-M   'P 1'
#
loop_
_entity.id
_entity.type
_entity.pdbx_description
1 polymer ?
#
loop_
_entity_poly.entity_id
_entity_poly.type
_entity_poly.pdbx_seq_one_letter_code
_entity_poly.pdbx_strand_id
1 'polypeptide(L)'
;MIGSRLKLARDGAGLSLRALAARIENRVTPQAIGRYERNEMMPSSGVLLALASALHVSPDYLMEQRQIRLGGIEFRKATNTSAKEEKAVAAQVVENLERHILVEEALGLPIPDWRSPLADLEPVQDESGAFAAADALRLRWQLGTDPIPSMTELLEERGIKVIALPLPPTVFGSKAIASVAERPGIPAIIINAVHTGERQRFTLAHELGHLAMSVAPDITNRAAEKLIDRFAGAFLVHREELRRLVGLRRNDVSLGELVELKSHFRVSLQCLVLRLGQCGVLSSADASRHWQMLKDHGYLAPPYAEPMPLPAERSHRLHRLVMRAVSEGALEEPRAAELLRVSVRSLTRW
;
A
#
# COMPACT_ATOMS: atom_id res chain seq x y z
N MET A 1 -8.78 -15.80 24.24
CA MET A 1 -8.24 -14.88 25.26
C MET A 1 -8.05 -13.51 24.59
N ILE A 2 -8.48 -12.41 25.24
CA ILE A 2 -8.62 -11.07 24.63
C ILE A 2 -7.33 -10.25 24.56
N GLY A 3 -6.26 -10.67 25.24
CA GLY A 3 -5.11 -9.79 25.52
C GLY A 3 -4.37 -9.31 24.28
N SER A 4 -4.08 -10.20 23.34
CA SER A 4 -3.41 -9.83 22.06
C SER A 4 -4.25 -8.85 21.23
N ARG A 5 -5.57 -9.03 21.22
CA ARG A 5 -6.53 -8.17 20.51
C ARG A 5 -6.64 -6.79 21.16
N LEU A 6 -6.76 -6.76 22.47
CA LEU A 6 -6.80 -5.51 23.23
C LEU A 6 -5.51 -4.70 23.00
N LYS A 7 -4.36 -5.36 23.08
CA LYS A 7 -3.08 -4.71 22.82
C LYS A 7 -2.98 -4.21 21.37
N LEU A 8 -3.38 -5.01 20.38
CA LEU A 8 -3.38 -4.63 18.98
C LEU A 8 -4.25 -3.38 18.73
N ALA A 9 -5.47 -3.38 19.23
CA ALA A 9 -6.38 -2.24 19.10
C ALA A 9 -5.84 -0.98 19.80
N ARG A 10 -5.27 -1.11 21.00
CA ARG A 10 -4.67 0.02 21.72
C ARG A 10 -3.43 0.56 20.98
N ASP A 11 -2.54 -0.31 20.53
CA ASP A 11 -1.34 0.08 19.77
C ASP A 11 -1.76 0.75 18.45
N GLY A 12 -2.74 0.22 17.74
CA GLY A 12 -3.31 0.79 16.51
C GLY A 12 -3.94 2.18 16.72
N ALA A 13 -4.53 2.42 17.91
CA ALA A 13 -5.03 3.73 18.31
C ALA A 13 -3.92 4.68 18.80
N GLY A 14 -2.66 4.24 18.86
CA GLY A 14 -1.52 5.03 19.33
C GLY A 14 -1.58 5.35 20.84
N LEU A 15 -2.39 4.61 21.64
CA LEU A 15 -2.62 4.90 23.04
C LEU A 15 -1.62 4.17 23.95
N SER A 16 -1.15 4.87 24.99
CA SER A 16 -0.50 4.22 26.14
C SER A 16 -1.54 3.56 27.05
N LEU A 17 -1.13 2.65 27.92
CA LEU A 17 -2.02 2.08 28.95
C LEU A 17 -2.69 3.17 29.80
N ARG A 18 -1.97 4.23 30.16
CA ARG A 18 -2.50 5.38 30.90
C ARG A 18 -3.53 6.16 30.08
N ALA A 19 -3.25 6.40 28.80
CA ALA A 19 -4.17 7.11 27.92
C ALA A 19 -5.46 6.32 27.70
N LEU A 20 -5.37 4.99 27.56
CA LEU A 20 -6.55 4.13 27.44
C LEU A 20 -7.37 4.10 28.75
N ALA A 21 -6.70 4.00 29.92
CA ALA A 21 -7.38 4.08 31.21
C ALA A 21 -8.16 5.40 31.36
N ALA A 22 -7.51 6.54 31.04
CA ALA A 22 -8.17 7.85 31.07
C ALA A 22 -9.37 7.92 30.12
N ARG A 23 -9.26 7.32 28.91
CA ARG A 23 -10.35 7.33 27.91
C ARG A 23 -11.59 6.56 28.34
N ILE A 24 -11.44 5.58 29.24
CA ILE A 24 -12.56 4.85 29.89
C ILE A 24 -12.86 5.40 31.27
N GLU A 25 -12.58 6.68 31.51
CA GLU A 25 -12.90 7.38 32.79
C GLU A 25 -12.24 6.73 34.02
N ASN A 26 -11.08 6.11 33.82
CA ASN A 26 -10.34 5.37 34.87
C ASN A 26 -11.15 4.27 35.57
N ARG A 27 -12.12 3.64 34.90
CA ARG A 27 -12.88 2.50 35.44
C ARG A 27 -11.99 1.36 35.89
N VAL A 28 -10.80 1.26 35.32
CA VAL A 28 -9.74 0.37 35.75
C VAL A 28 -8.36 1.07 35.64
N THR A 29 -7.40 0.59 36.43
CA THR A 29 -6.05 1.16 36.40
C THR A 29 -5.27 0.76 35.14
N PRO A 30 -4.24 1.54 34.73
CA PRO A 30 -3.34 1.14 33.64
C PRO A 30 -2.70 -0.23 33.83
N GLN A 31 -2.39 -0.59 35.08
CA GLN A 31 -1.85 -1.89 35.45
C GLN A 31 -2.84 -3.03 35.20
N ALA A 32 -4.13 -2.80 35.48
CA ALA A 32 -5.16 -3.78 35.19
C ALA A 32 -5.31 -4.01 33.69
N ILE A 33 -5.28 -2.95 32.86
CA ILE A 33 -5.28 -3.07 31.39
C ILE A 33 -4.07 -3.88 30.93
N GLY A 34 -2.86 -3.62 31.48
CA GLY A 34 -1.67 -4.39 31.17
C GLY A 34 -1.80 -5.88 31.55
N ARG A 35 -2.52 -6.21 32.63
CA ARG A 35 -2.80 -7.61 33.00
C ARG A 35 -3.81 -8.25 32.02
N TYR A 36 -4.80 -7.50 31.55
CA TYR A 36 -5.70 -7.98 30.48
C TYR A 36 -4.93 -8.28 29.20
N GLU A 37 -4.01 -7.41 28.79
CA GLU A 37 -3.19 -7.61 27.58
C GLU A 37 -2.27 -8.83 27.66
N ARG A 38 -1.81 -9.19 28.88
CA ARG A 38 -1.01 -10.41 29.12
C ARG A 38 -1.86 -11.66 29.40
N ASN A 39 -3.21 -11.53 29.32
CA ASN A 39 -4.17 -12.59 29.66
C ASN A 39 -4.03 -13.13 31.11
N GLU A 40 -3.49 -12.34 32.03
CA GLU A 40 -3.38 -12.65 33.45
C GLU A 40 -4.73 -12.45 34.20
N MET A 41 -5.63 -11.69 33.61
CA MET A 41 -6.96 -11.40 34.17
C MET A 41 -7.95 -11.10 33.03
N MET A 42 -9.20 -11.41 33.23
CA MET A 42 -10.29 -11.03 32.29
C MET A 42 -11.01 -9.77 32.83
N PRO A 43 -11.32 -8.81 31.92
CA PRO A 43 -12.19 -7.69 32.29
C PRO A 43 -13.61 -8.17 32.54
N SER A 44 -14.35 -7.47 33.42
CA SER A 44 -15.80 -7.64 33.52
C SER A 44 -16.49 -7.18 32.22
N SER A 45 -17.73 -7.63 31.97
CA SER A 45 -18.48 -7.26 30.76
C SER A 45 -18.60 -5.73 30.60
N GLY A 46 -18.83 -4.98 31.66
CA GLY A 46 -18.91 -3.51 31.62
C GLY A 46 -17.57 -2.86 31.27
N VAL A 47 -16.43 -3.41 31.72
CA VAL A 47 -15.09 -2.93 31.35
C VAL A 47 -14.75 -3.31 29.91
N LEU A 48 -15.13 -4.52 29.49
CA LEU A 48 -14.94 -4.96 28.09
C LEU A 48 -15.65 -4.03 27.10
N LEU A 49 -16.92 -3.71 27.38
CA LEU A 49 -17.71 -2.77 26.57
C LEU A 49 -17.10 -1.36 26.55
N ALA A 50 -16.62 -0.88 27.70
CA ALA A 50 -15.96 0.42 27.78
C ALA A 50 -14.64 0.46 26.98
N LEU A 51 -13.83 -0.59 27.06
CA LEU A 51 -12.60 -0.73 26.27
C LEU A 51 -12.90 -0.80 24.78
N ALA A 52 -13.88 -1.61 24.35
CA ALA A 52 -14.30 -1.72 22.96
C ALA A 52 -14.77 -0.37 22.40
N SER A 53 -15.63 0.34 23.14
CA SER A 53 -16.10 1.68 22.76
C SER A 53 -14.95 2.69 22.66
N ALA A 54 -14.03 2.73 23.63
CA ALA A 54 -12.89 3.64 23.64
C ALA A 54 -11.90 3.38 22.51
N LEU A 55 -11.80 2.14 22.03
CA LEU A 55 -10.94 1.73 20.94
C LEU A 55 -11.64 1.72 19.57
N HIS A 56 -12.94 2.03 19.53
CA HIS A 56 -13.79 1.99 18.33
C HIS A 56 -13.80 0.62 17.63
N VAL A 57 -13.84 -0.45 18.42
CA VAL A 57 -13.95 -1.84 17.96
C VAL A 57 -15.18 -2.50 18.59
N SER A 58 -15.66 -3.60 17.99
CA SER A 58 -16.72 -4.38 18.63
C SER A 58 -16.20 -5.20 19.81
N PRO A 59 -17.06 -5.58 20.79
CA PRO A 59 -16.68 -6.55 21.80
C PRO A 59 -16.25 -7.89 21.19
N ASP A 60 -16.89 -8.32 20.11
CA ASP A 60 -16.58 -9.55 19.39
C ASP A 60 -15.17 -9.52 18.78
N TYR A 61 -14.74 -8.37 18.24
CA TYR A 61 -13.37 -8.16 17.80
C TYR A 61 -12.36 -8.46 18.91
N LEU A 62 -12.62 -7.99 20.15
CA LEU A 62 -11.72 -8.24 21.28
C LEU A 62 -11.72 -9.72 21.71
N MET A 63 -12.79 -10.45 21.44
CA MET A 63 -12.94 -11.86 21.80
C MET A 63 -12.44 -12.82 20.69
N GLU A 64 -12.18 -12.32 19.50
CA GLU A 64 -11.73 -13.13 18.36
C GLU A 64 -10.34 -13.72 18.61
N GLN A 65 -10.17 -15.01 18.32
CA GLN A 65 -8.91 -15.74 18.61
C GLN A 65 -7.93 -15.77 17.47
N ARG A 66 -8.31 -15.24 16.30
CA ARG A 66 -7.43 -15.23 15.12
C ARG A 66 -6.19 -14.38 15.38
N GLN A 67 -5.02 -14.90 15.01
CA GLN A 67 -3.76 -14.18 15.04
C GLN A 67 -3.20 -14.08 13.63
N ILE A 68 -3.08 -12.85 13.12
CA ILE A 68 -2.24 -12.57 11.95
C ILE A 68 -0.86 -12.20 12.45
N ARG A 69 0.14 -12.89 11.96
CA ARG A 69 1.55 -12.54 12.20
C ARG A 69 2.06 -11.81 10.98
N LEU A 70 2.60 -10.62 11.18
CA LEU A 70 3.35 -9.94 10.15
C LEU A 70 4.79 -10.46 10.18
N GLY A 71 5.20 -11.12 9.12
CA GLY A 71 6.60 -11.39 8.85
C GLY A 71 7.22 -10.14 8.23
N GLY A 72 8.14 -9.49 8.95
CA GLY A 72 8.97 -8.40 8.43
C GLY A 72 8.22 -7.26 7.73
N ILE A 73 7.73 -6.29 8.50
CA ILE A 73 7.42 -4.99 7.90
C ILE A 73 8.75 -4.28 7.72
N GLU A 74 9.24 -4.23 6.50
CA GLU A 74 10.38 -3.39 6.15
C GLU A 74 9.87 -1.99 5.84
N PHE A 75 9.68 -1.18 6.90
CA PHE A 75 9.47 0.25 6.68
C PHE A 75 10.73 0.82 6.04
N ARG A 76 10.61 1.39 4.84
CA ARG A 76 11.64 2.31 4.34
C ARG A 76 11.73 3.46 5.34
N LYS A 77 12.70 3.36 6.23
CA LYS A 77 12.96 4.35 7.27
C LYS A 77 13.43 5.64 6.61
N ALA A 78 12.53 6.62 6.54
CA ALA A 78 13.02 7.96 6.76
C ALA A 78 13.48 8.00 8.23
N THR A 79 14.63 8.51 8.49
CA THR A 79 15.49 8.39 9.66
C THR A 79 14.90 8.76 11.02
N ASN A 80 13.60 9.04 11.17
CA ASN A 80 12.99 9.62 12.36
C ASN A 80 11.65 9.03 12.80
N THR A 81 11.26 7.80 12.39
CA THR A 81 10.03 7.18 12.89
C THR A 81 10.27 6.56 14.27
N SER A 82 9.49 6.95 15.26
CA SER A 82 9.62 6.40 16.62
C SER A 82 9.11 4.94 16.68
N ALA A 83 9.67 4.14 17.60
CA ALA A 83 9.22 2.76 17.82
C ALA A 83 7.70 2.68 18.18
N LYS A 84 7.13 3.75 18.73
CA LYS A 84 5.69 3.84 19.03
C LYS A 84 4.87 3.97 17.74
N GLU A 85 5.31 4.82 16.83
CA GLU A 85 4.66 5.03 15.52
C GLU A 85 4.75 3.75 14.66
N GLU A 86 5.91 3.09 14.64
CA GLU A 86 6.08 1.81 13.95
C GLU A 86 5.09 0.75 14.46
N LYS A 87 4.91 0.63 15.78
CA LYS A 87 3.93 -0.29 16.37
C LYS A 87 2.50 0.07 16.01
N ALA A 88 2.15 1.35 16.03
CA ALA A 88 0.82 1.81 15.66
C ALA A 88 0.50 1.51 14.20
N VAL A 89 1.44 1.75 13.30
CA VAL A 89 1.29 1.43 11.86
C VAL A 89 1.18 -0.09 11.67
N ALA A 90 2.04 -0.88 12.33
CA ALA A 90 1.98 -2.34 12.26
C ALA A 90 0.60 -2.87 12.71
N ALA A 91 0.06 -2.35 13.80
CA ALA A 91 -1.27 -2.72 14.29
C ALA A 91 -2.37 -2.37 13.28
N GLN A 92 -2.31 -1.19 12.67
CA GLN A 92 -3.27 -0.79 11.63
C GLN A 92 -3.18 -1.66 10.37
N VAL A 93 -1.96 -2.06 9.98
CA VAL A 93 -1.75 -2.99 8.85
C VAL A 93 -2.39 -4.34 9.15
N VAL A 94 -2.13 -4.91 10.34
CA VAL A 94 -2.74 -6.19 10.76
C VAL A 94 -4.26 -6.10 10.70
N GLU A 95 -4.84 -5.06 11.28
CA GLU A 95 -6.30 -4.88 11.31
C GLU A 95 -6.90 -4.73 9.90
N ASN A 96 -6.23 -4.00 9.00
CA ASN A 96 -6.67 -3.90 7.61
C ASN A 96 -6.62 -5.25 6.89
N LEU A 97 -5.54 -6.02 7.06
CA LEU A 97 -5.39 -7.35 6.49
C LEU A 97 -6.47 -8.32 7.02
N GLU A 98 -6.76 -8.27 8.33
CA GLU A 98 -7.81 -9.08 8.93
C GLU A 98 -9.16 -8.85 8.27
N ARG A 99 -9.53 -7.60 8.01
CA ARG A 99 -10.81 -7.28 7.35
C ARG A 99 -10.89 -7.89 5.95
N HIS A 100 -9.81 -7.82 5.17
CA HIS A 100 -9.76 -8.45 3.84
C HIS A 100 -9.91 -9.97 3.93
N ILE A 101 -9.17 -10.60 4.84
CA ILE A 101 -9.18 -12.06 5.01
C ILE A 101 -10.53 -12.55 5.50
N LEU A 102 -11.15 -11.85 6.46
CA LEU A 102 -12.46 -12.21 6.99
C LEU A 102 -13.54 -12.22 5.91
N VAL A 103 -13.59 -11.21 5.05
CA VAL A 103 -14.59 -11.18 3.98
C VAL A 103 -14.29 -12.19 2.88
N GLU A 104 -13.01 -12.42 2.54
CA GLU A 104 -12.62 -13.44 1.56
C GLU A 104 -12.97 -14.84 2.05
N GLU A 105 -12.76 -15.15 3.33
CA GLU A 105 -13.17 -16.42 3.92
C GLU A 105 -14.69 -16.58 4.02
N ALA A 106 -15.41 -15.54 4.40
CA ALA A 106 -16.87 -15.57 4.43
C ALA A 106 -17.47 -15.91 3.05
N LEU A 107 -16.83 -15.43 1.99
CA LEU A 107 -17.19 -15.71 0.61
C LEU A 107 -16.59 -17.03 0.07
N GLY A 108 -15.83 -17.79 0.87
CA GLY A 108 -15.13 -18.99 0.41
C GLY A 108 -14.09 -18.75 -0.69
N LEU A 109 -13.57 -17.52 -0.79
CA LEU A 109 -12.58 -17.17 -1.80
C LEU A 109 -11.21 -17.78 -1.44
N PRO A 110 -10.44 -18.27 -2.43
CA PRO A 110 -9.11 -18.79 -2.17
C PRO A 110 -8.19 -17.66 -1.71
N ILE A 111 -7.45 -17.89 -0.64
CA ILE A 111 -6.33 -17.00 -0.26
C ILE A 111 -5.14 -17.40 -1.13
N PRO A 112 -4.64 -16.53 -2.01
CA PRO A 112 -3.54 -16.87 -2.90
C PRO A 112 -2.27 -17.23 -2.12
N ASP A 113 -1.63 -18.33 -2.50
CA ASP A 113 -0.23 -18.59 -2.15
C ASP A 113 0.64 -17.71 -3.05
N TRP A 114 1.11 -16.60 -2.51
CA TRP A 114 1.91 -15.65 -3.27
C TRP A 114 3.26 -16.24 -3.63
N ARG A 115 3.54 -16.28 -4.91
CA ARG A 115 4.87 -16.49 -5.46
C ARG A 115 5.18 -15.38 -6.43
N SER A 116 6.42 -14.91 -6.41
CA SER A 116 6.82 -13.90 -7.37
C SER A 116 6.55 -14.42 -8.80
N PRO A 117 5.81 -13.67 -9.62
CA PRO A 117 5.62 -14.05 -11.01
C PRO A 117 6.91 -14.05 -11.83
N LEU A 118 8.01 -13.50 -11.30
CA LEU A 118 9.33 -13.46 -11.94
C LEU A 118 10.37 -14.35 -11.24
N ALA A 119 9.93 -15.30 -10.40
CA ALA A 119 10.84 -16.14 -9.59
C ALA A 119 11.78 -17.03 -10.42
N ASP A 120 11.47 -17.28 -11.68
CA ASP A 120 12.26 -18.06 -12.63
C ASP A 120 13.24 -17.22 -13.45
N LEU A 121 13.22 -15.89 -13.31
CA LEU A 121 14.18 -15.01 -13.99
C LEU A 121 15.47 -14.88 -13.19
N GLU A 122 16.57 -14.73 -13.91
CA GLU A 122 17.88 -14.42 -13.31
C GLU A 122 17.82 -13.10 -12.53
N PRO A 123 18.57 -12.98 -11.43
CA PRO A 123 18.65 -11.77 -10.66
C PRO A 123 19.12 -10.58 -11.50
N VAL A 124 18.43 -9.46 -11.38
CA VAL A 124 18.70 -8.22 -12.14
C VAL A 124 20.03 -7.61 -11.69
N GLN A 125 20.89 -7.29 -12.65
CA GLN A 125 22.22 -6.73 -12.43
C GLN A 125 22.34 -5.26 -12.84
N ASP A 126 21.53 -4.82 -13.80
CA ASP A 126 21.62 -3.50 -14.41
C ASP A 126 20.25 -2.93 -14.82
N GLU A 127 20.25 -1.72 -15.39
CA GLU A 127 19.04 -1.04 -15.85
C GLU A 127 18.32 -1.81 -16.97
N SER A 128 19.05 -2.49 -17.85
CA SER A 128 18.45 -3.28 -18.93
C SER A 128 17.66 -4.46 -18.39
N GLY A 129 18.24 -5.15 -17.40
CA GLY A 129 17.56 -6.21 -16.66
C GLY A 129 16.31 -5.73 -15.93
N ALA A 130 16.35 -4.53 -15.33
CA ALA A 130 15.18 -3.96 -14.67
C ALA A 130 14.05 -3.63 -15.67
N PHE A 131 14.36 -3.12 -16.84
CA PHE A 131 13.38 -2.91 -17.90
C PHE A 131 12.81 -4.22 -18.43
N ALA A 132 13.67 -5.22 -18.67
CA ALA A 132 13.23 -6.54 -19.12
C ALA A 132 12.32 -7.23 -18.09
N ALA A 133 12.60 -7.08 -16.80
CA ALA A 133 11.75 -7.58 -15.72
C ALA A 133 10.36 -6.90 -15.71
N ALA A 134 10.30 -5.58 -15.95
CA ALA A 134 9.03 -4.86 -16.07
C ALA A 134 8.22 -5.34 -17.28
N ASP A 135 8.85 -5.51 -18.44
CA ASP A 135 8.20 -5.99 -19.65
C ASP A 135 7.73 -7.45 -19.47
N ALA A 136 8.55 -8.31 -18.85
CA ALA A 136 8.18 -9.69 -18.53
C ALA A 136 6.97 -9.77 -17.59
N LEU A 137 6.92 -8.91 -16.56
CA LEU A 137 5.78 -8.87 -15.65
C LEU A 137 4.51 -8.40 -16.36
N ARG A 138 4.60 -7.38 -17.20
CA ARG A 138 3.45 -6.92 -18.01
C ARG A 138 2.94 -8.03 -18.94
N LEU A 139 3.85 -8.78 -19.56
CA LEU A 139 3.50 -9.91 -20.43
C LEU A 139 2.79 -11.02 -19.63
N ARG A 140 3.34 -11.45 -18.49
CA ARG A 140 2.75 -12.48 -17.63
C ARG A 140 1.39 -12.10 -17.07
N TRP A 141 1.20 -10.82 -16.78
CA TRP A 141 -0.07 -10.29 -16.32
C TRP A 141 -1.02 -9.89 -17.45
N GLN A 142 -0.60 -10.05 -18.71
CA GLN A 142 -1.38 -9.76 -19.92
C GLN A 142 -1.86 -8.30 -19.97
N LEU A 143 -1.01 -7.37 -19.57
CA LEU A 143 -1.33 -5.94 -19.51
C LEU A 143 -1.16 -5.21 -20.85
N GLY A 144 -0.49 -5.84 -21.82
CA GLY A 144 -0.13 -5.17 -23.07
C GLY A 144 0.78 -3.95 -22.84
N THR A 145 0.68 -2.97 -23.74
CA THR A 145 1.46 -1.74 -23.69
C THR A 145 0.70 -0.55 -23.10
N ASP A 146 -0.63 -0.68 -22.95
CA ASP A 146 -1.52 0.38 -22.52
C ASP A 146 -1.23 0.89 -21.09
N PRO A 147 -1.57 2.15 -20.77
CA PRO A 147 -1.49 2.66 -19.42
C PRO A 147 -2.34 1.85 -18.44
N ILE A 148 -1.84 1.68 -17.22
CA ILE A 148 -2.55 0.97 -16.16
C ILE A 148 -3.60 1.91 -15.55
N PRO A 149 -4.92 1.60 -15.62
CA PRO A 149 -5.95 2.50 -15.12
C PRO A 149 -5.89 2.75 -13.61
N SER A 150 -5.68 1.70 -12.81
CA SER A 150 -5.52 1.76 -11.36
C SER A 150 -4.45 0.76 -10.93
N MET A 151 -3.44 1.23 -10.23
CA MET A 151 -2.42 0.36 -9.66
C MET A 151 -2.99 -0.46 -8.50
N THR A 152 -3.83 0.15 -7.68
CA THR A 152 -4.46 -0.53 -6.53
C THR A 152 -5.33 -1.69 -6.98
N GLU A 153 -6.24 -1.47 -7.94
CA GLU A 153 -7.11 -2.53 -8.46
C GLU A 153 -6.29 -3.68 -9.08
N LEU A 154 -5.30 -3.34 -9.92
CA LEU A 154 -4.41 -4.34 -10.52
C LEU A 154 -3.72 -5.21 -9.48
N LEU A 155 -3.13 -4.62 -8.44
CA LEU A 155 -2.41 -5.35 -7.40
C LEU A 155 -3.36 -6.25 -6.60
N GLU A 156 -4.54 -5.75 -6.24
CA GLU A 156 -5.54 -6.52 -5.50
C GLU A 156 -6.13 -7.69 -6.31
N GLU A 157 -6.29 -7.53 -7.62
CA GLU A 157 -6.65 -8.64 -8.53
C GLU A 157 -5.57 -9.72 -8.59
N ARG A 158 -4.31 -9.36 -8.37
CA ARG A 158 -3.17 -10.29 -8.31
C ARG A 158 -2.90 -10.82 -6.89
N GLY A 159 -3.79 -10.56 -5.93
CA GLY A 159 -3.69 -11.08 -4.56
C GLY A 159 -2.81 -10.27 -3.62
N ILE A 160 -2.26 -9.14 -4.08
CA ILE A 160 -1.47 -8.22 -3.25
C ILE A 160 -2.42 -7.24 -2.57
N LYS A 161 -2.44 -7.21 -1.24
CA LYS A 161 -3.30 -6.28 -0.50
C LYS A 161 -2.70 -4.88 -0.51
N VAL A 162 -3.51 -3.86 -0.81
CA VAL A 162 -3.07 -2.46 -0.78
C VAL A 162 -3.70 -1.75 0.42
N ILE A 163 -2.86 -1.17 1.26
CA ILE A 163 -3.27 -0.51 2.50
C ILE A 163 -2.80 0.94 2.47
N ALA A 164 -3.75 1.88 2.36
CA ALA A 164 -3.47 3.31 2.43
C ALA A 164 -3.65 3.80 3.87
N LEU A 165 -2.57 4.31 4.48
CA LEU A 165 -2.58 4.85 5.84
C LEU A 165 -2.07 6.29 5.85
N PRO A 166 -2.60 7.16 6.74
CA PRO A 166 -2.02 8.47 6.96
C PRO A 166 -0.70 8.32 7.73
N LEU A 167 0.41 8.34 7.00
CA LEU A 167 1.76 8.21 7.55
C LEU A 167 2.44 9.60 7.58
N PRO A 168 3.53 9.78 8.36
CA PRO A 168 4.34 10.99 8.28
C PRO A 168 4.76 11.27 6.82
N PRO A 169 4.82 12.54 6.39
CA PRO A 169 5.13 12.89 4.98
C PRO A 169 6.47 12.37 4.48
N THR A 170 7.40 12.06 5.38
CA THR A 170 8.72 11.48 5.09
C THR A 170 8.69 9.98 4.82
N VAL A 171 7.58 9.30 5.12
CA VAL A 171 7.38 7.88 4.86
C VAL A 171 6.64 7.72 3.54
N PHE A 172 7.25 7.09 2.55
CA PHE A 172 6.67 6.96 1.21
C PHE A 172 5.78 5.72 1.09
N GLY A 173 6.29 4.58 1.47
CA GLY A 173 5.60 3.32 1.41
C GLY A 173 6.39 2.21 2.11
N SER A 174 5.83 1.03 2.10
CA SER A 174 6.45 -0.18 2.64
C SER A 174 5.80 -1.41 2.06
N LYS A 175 6.54 -2.49 2.00
CA LYS A 175 5.98 -3.83 1.77
C LYS A 175 5.91 -4.60 3.08
N ALA A 176 4.96 -5.52 3.15
CA ALA A 176 4.84 -6.48 4.24
C ALA A 176 4.45 -7.84 3.68
N ILE A 177 4.89 -8.89 4.33
CA ILE A 177 4.37 -10.25 4.08
C ILE A 177 3.69 -10.69 5.37
N ALA A 178 2.40 -10.90 5.31
CA ALA A 178 1.63 -11.40 6.44
C ALA A 178 1.42 -12.90 6.32
N SER A 179 1.45 -13.61 7.44
CA SER A 179 1.06 -15.01 7.52
C SER A 179 -0.13 -15.15 8.47
N VAL A 180 -1.09 -15.99 8.08
CA VAL A 180 -2.26 -16.32 8.90
C VAL A 180 -2.17 -17.79 9.25
N ALA A 181 -2.02 -18.10 10.52
CA ALA A 181 -1.91 -19.51 11.00
C ALA A 181 -1.03 -20.34 10.08
N GLU A 182 -0.25 -20.99 9.94
CA GLU A 182 0.57 -21.88 9.07
C GLU A 182 0.38 -21.72 7.54
N ARG A 183 -0.40 -20.72 7.08
CA ARG A 183 -0.56 -20.44 5.64
C ARG A 183 0.54 -19.54 5.11
N PRO A 184 1.00 -19.74 3.85
CA PRO A 184 2.04 -18.94 3.24
C PRO A 184 1.69 -17.45 3.17
N GLY A 185 2.73 -16.63 3.00
CA GLY A 185 2.65 -15.19 3.15
C GLY A 185 1.66 -14.51 2.21
N ILE A 186 0.85 -13.61 2.77
CA ILE A 186 -0.03 -12.71 2.01
C ILE A 186 0.76 -11.42 1.78
N PRO A 187 1.08 -11.06 0.54
CA PRO A 187 1.80 -9.83 0.25
C PRO A 187 0.88 -8.63 0.48
N ALA A 188 1.43 -7.61 1.09
CA ALA A 188 0.77 -6.32 1.27
C ALA A 188 1.72 -5.18 0.91
N ILE A 189 1.18 -4.15 0.29
CA ILE A 189 1.86 -2.89 0.04
C ILE A 189 1.15 -1.80 0.83
N ILE A 190 1.90 -1.09 1.65
CA ILE A 190 1.42 0.03 2.44
C ILE A 190 1.83 1.32 1.74
N ILE A 191 0.88 2.21 1.48
CA ILE A 191 1.14 3.53 0.91
C ILE A 191 0.72 4.64 1.84
N ASN A 192 1.36 5.79 1.70
CA ASN A 192 0.99 6.98 2.45
C ASN A 192 -0.22 7.68 1.81
N ALA A 193 -1.33 7.71 2.53
CA ALA A 193 -2.59 8.30 2.07
C ALA A 193 -2.53 9.82 1.91
N VAL A 194 -1.53 10.51 2.51
CA VAL A 194 -1.38 11.97 2.40
C VAL A 194 -0.58 12.41 1.18
N HIS A 195 0.05 11.49 0.47
CA HIS A 195 0.79 11.81 -0.75
C HIS A 195 -0.14 11.99 -1.96
N THR A 196 0.37 12.68 -2.99
CA THR A 196 -0.34 12.85 -4.26
C THR A 196 -0.58 11.52 -4.97
N GLY A 197 -1.59 11.47 -5.84
CA GLY A 197 -1.90 10.25 -6.61
C GLY A 197 -0.72 9.76 -7.44
N GLU A 198 0.04 10.66 -8.05
CA GLU A 198 1.27 10.35 -8.81
C GLU A 198 2.30 9.62 -7.93
N ARG A 199 2.50 10.14 -6.71
CA ARG A 199 3.44 9.56 -5.77
C ARG A 199 2.98 8.20 -5.28
N GLN A 200 1.70 8.06 -4.96
CA GLN A 200 1.11 6.79 -4.55
C GLN A 200 1.26 5.73 -5.64
N ARG A 201 0.96 6.05 -6.90
CA ARG A 201 1.11 5.12 -8.03
C ARG A 201 2.55 4.67 -8.22
N PHE A 202 3.49 5.62 -8.19
CA PHE A 202 4.91 5.27 -8.29
C PHE A 202 5.37 4.39 -7.13
N THR A 203 4.93 4.70 -5.91
CA THR A 203 5.22 3.88 -4.72
C THR A 203 4.67 2.46 -4.87
N LEU A 204 3.42 2.29 -5.36
CA LEU A 204 2.84 0.96 -5.61
C LEU A 204 3.65 0.15 -6.61
N ALA A 205 4.07 0.76 -7.72
CA ALA A 205 4.90 0.10 -8.72
C ALA A 205 6.31 -0.22 -8.20
N HIS A 206 6.86 0.64 -7.35
CA HIS A 206 8.15 0.45 -6.71
C HIS A 206 8.12 -0.72 -5.71
N GLU A 207 7.14 -0.76 -4.80
CA GLU A 207 6.99 -1.86 -3.85
C GLU A 207 6.63 -3.18 -4.55
N LEU A 208 5.90 -3.12 -5.69
CA LEU A 208 5.71 -4.26 -6.56
C LEU A 208 7.06 -4.77 -7.12
N GLY A 209 7.96 -3.88 -7.51
CA GLY A 209 9.31 -4.24 -7.94
C GLY A 209 10.06 -5.05 -6.87
N HIS A 210 9.96 -4.64 -5.62
CA HIS A 210 10.53 -5.39 -4.49
C HIS A 210 9.88 -6.77 -4.25
N LEU A 211 8.61 -6.93 -4.57
CA LEU A 211 7.91 -8.21 -4.43
C LEU A 211 8.15 -9.15 -5.62
N ALA A 212 8.33 -8.61 -6.81
CA ALA A 212 8.37 -9.39 -8.05
C ALA A 212 9.80 -9.66 -8.54
N MET A 213 10.74 -8.75 -8.34
CA MET A 213 12.08 -8.77 -8.93
C MET A 213 13.14 -9.21 -7.90
N SER A 214 14.03 -10.09 -8.30
CA SER A 214 15.25 -10.39 -7.55
C SER A 214 16.41 -9.54 -8.07
N VAL A 215 17.18 -8.92 -7.18
CA VAL A 215 18.39 -8.15 -7.52
C VAL A 215 19.62 -8.96 -7.12
N ALA A 216 20.67 -8.91 -7.93
CA ALA A 216 21.90 -9.66 -7.69
C ALA A 216 22.54 -9.28 -6.33
N PRO A 217 23.06 -10.24 -5.58
CA PRO A 217 23.47 -10.05 -4.18
C PRO A 217 24.72 -9.17 -4.00
N ASP A 218 25.49 -8.97 -5.06
CA ASP A 218 26.69 -8.13 -5.12
C ASP A 218 26.37 -6.64 -5.34
N ILE A 219 25.12 -6.31 -5.65
CA ILE A 219 24.67 -4.94 -5.87
C ILE A 219 24.38 -4.26 -4.52
N THR A 220 24.95 -3.07 -4.33
CA THR A 220 24.71 -2.28 -3.11
C THR A 220 23.22 -1.91 -2.98
N ASN A 221 22.71 -1.78 -1.74
CA ASN A 221 21.33 -1.39 -1.49
C ASN A 221 20.90 -0.12 -2.25
N ARG A 222 21.79 0.88 -2.34
CA ARG A 222 21.51 2.12 -3.09
C ARG A 222 21.37 1.88 -4.60
N ALA A 223 22.15 0.99 -5.15
CA ALA A 223 22.04 0.64 -6.58
C ALA A 223 20.80 -0.23 -6.83
N ALA A 224 20.51 -1.18 -5.94
CA ALA A 224 19.29 -1.99 -5.99
C ALA A 224 18.03 -1.12 -6.00
N GLU A 225 17.95 -0.11 -5.12
CA GLU A 225 16.85 0.84 -5.09
C GLU A 225 16.67 1.58 -6.42
N LYS A 226 17.77 1.96 -7.08
CA LYS A 226 17.71 2.58 -8.41
C LYS A 226 17.18 1.61 -9.47
N LEU A 227 17.54 0.33 -9.40
CA LEU A 227 17.01 -0.68 -10.34
C LEU A 227 15.50 -0.88 -10.13
N ILE A 228 15.05 -0.87 -8.87
CA ILE A 228 13.62 -0.91 -8.55
C ILE A 228 12.89 0.33 -9.09
N ASP A 229 13.48 1.53 -8.97
CA ASP A 229 12.91 2.74 -9.57
C ASP A 229 12.83 2.64 -11.11
N ARG A 230 13.84 2.02 -11.77
CA ARG A 230 13.83 1.76 -13.21
C ARG A 230 12.71 0.80 -13.62
N PHE A 231 12.56 -0.28 -12.86
CA PHE A 231 11.45 -1.21 -13.02
C PHE A 231 10.10 -0.48 -12.87
N ALA A 232 9.90 0.27 -11.80
CA ALA A 232 8.65 0.99 -11.54
C ALA A 232 8.28 1.95 -12.68
N GLY A 233 9.25 2.76 -13.13
CA GLY A 233 9.03 3.66 -14.27
C GLY A 233 8.69 2.91 -15.56
N ALA A 234 9.38 1.79 -15.87
CA ALA A 234 9.14 0.99 -17.06
C ALA A 234 7.79 0.25 -16.99
N PHE A 235 7.42 -0.23 -15.82
CA PHE A 235 6.14 -0.90 -15.59
C PHE A 235 4.95 0.06 -15.78
N LEU A 236 5.07 1.33 -15.31
CA LEU A 236 4.01 2.34 -15.45
C LEU A 236 3.96 2.95 -16.85
N VAL A 237 5.13 3.16 -17.50
CA VAL A 237 5.25 3.82 -18.81
C VAL A 237 5.98 2.90 -19.76
N HIS A 238 5.21 2.08 -20.50
CA HIS A 238 5.77 1.13 -21.44
C HIS A 238 6.46 1.84 -22.61
N ARG A 239 7.65 1.36 -23.00
CA ARG A 239 8.49 1.99 -24.03
C ARG A 239 7.77 2.14 -25.38
N GLU A 240 7.10 1.09 -25.84
CA GLU A 240 6.46 1.09 -27.16
C GLU A 240 5.31 2.08 -27.20
N GLU A 241 4.46 2.13 -26.18
CA GLU A 241 3.35 3.09 -26.12
C GLU A 241 3.86 4.52 -26.03
N LEU A 242 4.89 4.78 -25.21
CA LEU A 242 5.51 6.11 -25.15
C LEU A 242 6.04 6.54 -26.51
N ARG A 243 6.79 5.66 -27.22
CA ARG A 243 7.33 5.95 -28.54
C ARG A 243 6.24 6.08 -29.61
N ARG A 244 5.17 5.34 -29.50
CA ARG A 244 4.01 5.45 -30.40
C ARG A 244 3.39 6.85 -30.33
N LEU A 245 3.29 7.41 -29.12
CA LEU A 245 2.69 8.74 -28.91
C LEU A 245 3.61 9.90 -29.28
N VAL A 246 4.88 9.83 -28.88
CA VAL A 246 5.81 10.96 -29.01
C VAL A 246 6.82 10.84 -30.16
N GLY A 247 6.92 9.66 -30.77
CA GLY A 247 7.90 9.34 -31.78
C GLY A 247 9.19 8.75 -31.21
N LEU A 248 10.10 8.33 -32.13
CA LEU A 248 11.32 7.60 -31.74
C LEU A 248 12.42 8.51 -31.21
N ARG A 249 12.48 9.75 -31.71
CA ARG A 249 13.50 10.74 -31.36
C ARG A 249 12.96 12.15 -31.42
N ARG A 250 13.21 12.93 -30.40
CA ARG A 250 12.80 14.33 -30.27
C ARG A 250 13.91 15.15 -29.62
N ASN A 251 14.02 16.41 -29.99
CA ASN A 251 14.92 17.36 -29.34
C ASN A 251 14.20 18.10 -28.20
N ASP A 252 12.87 18.18 -28.27
CA ASP A 252 12.04 18.88 -27.30
C ASP A 252 10.66 18.24 -27.18
N VAL A 253 10.06 18.33 -26.01
CA VAL A 253 8.69 17.96 -25.68
C VAL A 253 8.10 19.09 -24.84
N SER A 254 7.13 19.81 -25.35
CA SER A 254 6.59 20.97 -24.64
C SER A 254 5.96 20.60 -23.29
N LEU A 255 5.89 21.54 -22.36
CA LEU A 255 5.23 21.31 -21.08
C LEU A 255 3.76 20.88 -21.25
N GLY A 256 3.04 21.49 -22.22
CA GLY A 256 1.66 21.09 -22.54
C GLY A 256 1.57 19.62 -22.97
N GLU A 257 2.46 19.16 -23.86
CA GLU A 257 2.56 17.78 -24.30
C GLU A 257 2.90 16.83 -23.12
N LEU A 258 3.83 17.24 -22.24
CA LEU A 258 4.14 16.48 -21.03
C LEU A 258 2.93 16.34 -20.10
N VAL A 259 2.09 17.36 -19.99
CA VAL A 259 0.86 17.33 -19.18
C VAL A 259 -0.18 16.37 -19.78
N GLU A 260 -0.32 16.34 -21.10
CA GLU A 260 -1.17 15.37 -21.80
C GLU A 260 -0.68 13.93 -21.59
N LEU A 261 0.64 13.70 -21.75
CA LEU A 261 1.26 12.40 -21.48
C LEU A 261 1.11 11.98 -20.00
N LYS A 262 1.24 12.93 -19.07
CA LYS A 262 0.96 12.71 -17.65
C LYS A 262 -0.47 12.19 -17.43
N SER A 263 -1.43 12.81 -18.05
CA SER A 263 -2.83 12.40 -17.94
C SER A 263 -3.07 11.02 -18.55
N HIS A 264 -2.42 10.72 -19.68
CA HIS A 264 -2.53 9.43 -20.36
C HIS A 264 -1.90 8.29 -19.55
N PHE A 265 -0.62 8.43 -19.15
CA PHE A 265 0.10 7.39 -18.39
C PHE A 265 -0.22 7.40 -16.90
N ARG A 266 -0.85 8.46 -16.40
CA ARG A 266 -1.18 8.65 -15.00
C ARG A 266 0.06 8.58 -14.09
N VAL A 267 1.11 9.31 -14.45
CA VAL A 267 2.38 9.41 -13.71
C VAL A 267 2.79 10.87 -13.55
N SER A 268 3.81 11.15 -12.73
CA SER A 268 4.35 12.51 -12.58
C SER A 268 5.12 12.96 -13.82
N LEU A 269 5.23 14.27 -14.03
CA LEU A 269 6.09 14.87 -15.05
C LEU A 269 7.54 14.43 -14.89
N GLN A 270 8.01 14.30 -13.64
CA GLN A 270 9.33 13.77 -13.32
C GLN A 270 9.54 12.36 -13.89
N CYS A 271 8.56 11.47 -13.66
CA CYS A 271 8.62 10.11 -14.19
C CYS A 271 8.68 10.10 -15.71
N LEU A 272 7.89 10.94 -16.39
CA LEU A 272 7.87 11.05 -17.84
C LEU A 272 9.21 11.52 -18.42
N VAL A 273 9.78 12.59 -17.89
CA VAL A 273 11.07 13.12 -18.36
C VAL A 273 12.17 12.05 -18.24
N LEU A 274 12.21 11.33 -17.10
CA LEU A 274 13.13 10.20 -16.92
C LEU A 274 12.89 9.10 -17.97
N ARG A 275 11.62 8.73 -18.21
CA ARG A 275 11.28 7.68 -19.16
C ARG A 275 11.57 8.08 -20.61
N LEU A 276 11.34 9.33 -21.00
CA LEU A 276 11.71 9.83 -22.32
C LEU A 276 13.20 9.68 -22.61
N GLY A 277 14.05 10.01 -21.62
CA GLY A 277 15.49 9.79 -21.71
C GLY A 277 15.87 8.30 -21.77
N GLN A 278 15.33 7.46 -20.88
CA GLN A 278 15.58 6.02 -20.82
C GLN A 278 15.11 5.27 -22.07
N CYS A 279 14.04 5.73 -22.69
CA CYS A 279 13.54 5.18 -23.94
C CYS A 279 14.31 5.70 -25.17
N GLY A 280 15.27 6.63 -25.01
CA GLY A 280 16.04 7.22 -26.10
C GLY A 280 15.23 8.17 -27.00
N VAL A 281 14.06 8.64 -26.52
CA VAL A 281 13.27 9.68 -27.20
C VAL A 281 13.98 11.02 -27.08
N LEU A 282 14.41 11.38 -25.87
CA LEU A 282 15.24 12.54 -25.60
C LEU A 282 16.71 12.11 -25.43
N SER A 283 17.64 12.94 -25.93
CA SER A 283 19.07 12.80 -25.59
C SER A 283 19.29 13.10 -24.10
N SER A 284 20.45 12.71 -23.55
CA SER A 284 20.81 13.03 -22.16
C SER A 284 20.81 14.55 -21.90
N ALA A 285 21.28 15.34 -22.87
CA ALA A 285 21.29 16.80 -22.77
C ALA A 285 19.87 17.38 -22.78
N ASP A 286 18.99 16.86 -23.65
CA ASP A 286 17.61 17.30 -23.74
C ASP A 286 16.82 16.92 -22.48
N ALA A 287 16.97 15.70 -21.99
CA ALA A 287 16.37 15.26 -20.73
C ALA A 287 16.83 16.12 -19.54
N SER A 288 18.12 16.51 -19.50
CA SER A 288 18.64 17.41 -18.47
C SER A 288 18.02 18.81 -18.55
N ARG A 289 17.77 19.36 -19.74
CA ARG A 289 17.08 20.64 -19.91
C ARG A 289 15.62 20.56 -19.39
N HIS A 290 14.91 19.49 -19.74
CA HIS A 290 13.54 19.27 -19.22
C HIS A 290 13.53 19.11 -17.71
N TRP A 291 14.51 18.41 -17.14
CA TRP A 291 14.67 18.29 -15.69
C TRP A 291 14.86 19.65 -15.03
N GLN A 292 15.72 20.52 -15.61
CA GLN A 292 15.92 21.87 -15.12
C GLN A 292 14.62 22.68 -15.23
N MET A 293 13.90 22.59 -16.34
CA MET A 293 12.60 23.24 -16.51
C MET A 293 11.59 22.80 -15.43
N LEU A 294 11.48 21.50 -15.11
CA LEU A 294 10.62 21.03 -14.02
C LEU A 294 11.05 21.60 -12.66
N LYS A 295 12.36 21.74 -12.43
CA LYS A 295 12.90 22.33 -11.22
C LYS A 295 12.56 23.81 -11.09
N ASP A 296 12.69 24.57 -12.18
CA ASP A 296 12.39 26.01 -12.23
C ASP A 296 10.90 26.28 -11.99
N HIS A 297 10.02 25.38 -12.40
CA HIS A 297 8.60 25.41 -12.09
C HIS A 297 8.23 24.93 -10.67
N GLY A 298 9.21 24.45 -9.88
CA GLY A 298 8.99 23.93 -8.54
C GLY A 298 8.37 22.55 -8.47
N TYR A 299 8.24 21.82 -9.58
CA TYR A 299 7.56 20.50 -9.62
C TYR A 299 8.39 19.38 -8.99
N LEU A 300 9.69 19.59 -8.75
CA LEU A 300 10.59 18.58 -8.13
C LEU A 300 10.72 18.72 -6.61
N ALA A 301 10.05 19.68 -6.00
CA ALA A 301 10.10 19.94 -4.57
C ALA A 301 8.69 19.96 -3.94
N PRO A 302 8.56 19.67 -2.65
CA PRO A 302 7.28 19.82 -1.97
C PRO A 302 6.69 21.22 -2.16
N PRO A 303 5.38 21.36 -2.38
CA PRO A 303 4.33 20.34 -2.31
C PRO A 303 4.15 19.47 -3.57
N TYR A 304 5.08 19.48 -4.53
CA TYR A 304 5.00 18.73 -5.81
C TYR A 304 3.73 19.08 -6.61
N ALA A 305 3.39 20.36 -6.64
CA ALA A 305 2.15 20.87 -7.23
C ALA A 305 2.22 20.92 -8.76
N GLU A 306 2.24 19.75 -9.39
CA GLU A 306 2.20 19.62 -10.84
C GLU A 306 0.82 19.99 -11.41
N PRO A 307 0.76 20.46 -12.68
CA PRO A 307 -0.50 20.65 -13.37
C PRO A 307 -1.34 19.34 -13.43
N MET A 308 -2.67 19.48 -13.40
CA MET A 308 -3.60 18.37 -13.46
C MET A 308 -3.26 17.22 -12.48
N PRO A 309 -3.38 17.46 -11.17
CA PRO A 309 -3.04 16.46 -10.16
C PRO A 309 -3.92 15.21 -10.32
N LEU A 310 -3.30 14.05 -10.17
CA LEU A 310 -4.03 12.79 -10.26
C LEU A 310 -4.80 12.51 -8.97
N PRO A 311 -5.98 11.88 -9.07
CA PRO A 311 -6.71 11.42 -7.90
C PRO A 311 -5.87 10.38 -7.13
N ALA A 312 -6.05 10.34 -5.82
CA ALA A 312 -5.42 9.34 -4.96
C ALA A 312 -5.82 7.92 -5.37
N GLU A 313 -4.90 7.00 -5.26
CA GLU A 313 -5.16 5.56 -5.43
C GLU A 313 -6.05 5.07 -4.27
N ARG A 314 -7.14 4.39 -4.61
CA ARG A 314 -8.12 3.89 -3.64
C ARG A 314 -8.45 2.44 -3.90
N SER A 315 -8.45 1.64 -2.85
CA SER A 315 -8.98 0.29 -2.89
C SER A 315 -10.51 0.33 -2.81
N HIS A 316 -11.16 -0.29 -3.79
CA HIS A 316 -12.60 -0.54 -3.76
C HIS A 316 -12.91 -2.03 -3.56
N ARG A 317 -11.90 -2.91 -3.60
CA ARG A 317 -12.10 -4.35 -3.53
C ARG A 317 -12.73 -4.78 -2.20
N LEU A 318 -12.22 -4.30 -1.05
CA LEU A 318 -12.80 -4.64 0.25
C LEU A 318 -14.28 -4.27 0.30
N HIS A 319 -14.63 -3.06 -0.15
CA HIS A 319 -16.02 -2.61 -0.18
C HIS A 319 -16.88 -3.52 -1.07
N ARG A 320 -16.43 -3.82 -2.30
CA ARG A 320 -17.16 -4.71 -3.22
C ARG A 320 -17.36 -6.11 -2.64
N LEU A 321 -16.32 -6.67 -2.01
CA LEU A 321 -16.42 -8.00 -1.39
C LEU A 321 -17.36 -8.01 -0.19
N VAL A 322 -17.34 -6.99 0.66
CA VAL A 322 -18.26 -6.88 1.79
C VAL A 322 -19.70 -6.76 1.32
N MET A 323 -19.97 -5.90 0.32
CA MET A 323 -21.33 -5.76 -0.23
C MET A 323 -21.81 -7.05 -0.90
N ARG A 324 -20.92 -7.75 -1.60
CA ARG A 324 -21.20 -9.08 -2.15
C ARG A 324 -21.54 -10.09 -1.03
N ALA A 325 -20.77 -10.13 0.05
CA ALA A 325 -21.00 -11.03 1.16
C ALA A 325 -22.34 -10.77 1.87
N VAL A 326 -22.77 -9.50 1.94
CA VAL A 326 -24.12 -9.17 2.45
C VAL A 326 -25.20 -9.68 1.49
N SER A 327 -25.04 -9.42 0.18
CA SER A 327 -26.06 -9.84 -0.81
C SER A 327 -26.18 -11.36 -0.94
N GLU A 328 -25.09 -12.10 -0.71
CA GLU A 328 -25.07 -13.59 -0.70
C GLU A 328 -25.46 -14.19 0.66
N GLY A 329 -25.76 -13.34 1.69
CA GLY A 329 -26.09 -13.80 3.04
C GLY A 329 -24.91 -14.38 3.81
N ALA A 330 -23.69 -14.20 3.34
CA ALA A 330 -22.45 -14.67 3.99
C ALA A 330 -22.04 -13.76 5.18
N LEU A 331 -22.49 -12.50 5.19
CA LEU A 331 -22.30 -11.54 6.29
C LEU A 331 -23.60 -10.82 6.59
N GLU A 332 -23.84 -10.58 7.89
CA GLU A 332 -24.91 -9.69 8.33
C GLU A 332 -24.52 -8.22 8.22
N GLU A 333 -25.48 -7.31 7.99
CA GLU A 333 -25.24 -5.87 7.86
C GLU A 333 -24.43 -5.24 9.02
N PRO A 334 -24.66 -5.58 10.32
CA PRO A 334 -23.85 -5.01 11.40
C PRO A 334 -22.37 -5.39 11.28
N ARG A 335 -22.06 -6.64 10.89
CA ARG A 335 -20.70 -7.10 10.69
C ARG A 335 -20.06 -6.46 9.45
N ALA A 336 -20.83 -6.31 8.39
CA ALA A 336 -20.38 -5.60 7.18
C ALA A 336 -20.02 -4.13 7.47
N ALA A 337 -20.86 -3.43 8.26
CA ALA A 337 -20.62 -2.06 8.68
C ALA A 337 -19.32 -1.93 9.51
N GLU A 338 -19.08 -2.89 10.41
CA GLU A 338 -17.84 -2.97 11.19
C GLU A 338 -16.62 -3.15 10.27
N LEU A 339 -16.65 -4.11 9.35
CA LEU A 339 -15.56 -4.36 8.40
C LEU A 339 -15.25 -3.14 7.53
N LEU A 340 -16.25 -2.36 7.14
CA LEU A 340 -16.08 -1.14 6.37
C LEU A 340 -15.81 0.12 7.22
N ARG A 341 -15.92 0.02 8.55
CA ARG A 341 -15.81 1.15 9.50
C ARG A 341 -16.82 2.28 9.20
N VAL A 342 -18.02 1.90 8.86
CA VAL A 342 -19.14 2.80 8.60
C VAL A 342 -20.33 2.49 9.52
N SER A 343 -21.30 3.38 9.58
CA SER A 343 -22.55 3.06 10.29
C SER A 343 -23.41 2.10 9.45
N VAL A 344 -24.21 1.26 10.08
CA VAL A 344 -25.16 0.37 9.38
C VAL A 344 -26.07 1.18 8.44
N ARG A 345 -26.51 2.37 8.86
CA ARG A 345 -27.30 3.28 8.01
C ARG A 345 -26.58 3.75 6.75
N SER A 346 -25.25 3.71 6.74
CA SER A 346 -24.45 4.09 5.57
C SER A 346 -24.36 2.98 4.55
N LEU A 347 -24.53 1.70 4.95
CA LEU A 347 -24.54 0.57 4.02
C LEU A 347 -25.77 0.59 3.10
N THR A 348 -26.91 1.06 3.60
CA THR A 348 -28.18 1.08 2.86
C THR A 348 -28.37 2.28 1.93
N ARG A 349 -27.40 3.19 1.85
CA ARG A 349 -27.44 4.40 1.01
C ARG A 349 -26.70 4.27 -0.33
N TRP A 350 -26.21 3.06 -0.67
CA TRP A 350 -25.48 2.79 -1.92
C TRP A 350 -26.32 2.01 -2.93
#